data_c50bc4789b1523bac39e157221500234
#
_entry.id   c50bc4789b1523bac39e157221500234
#
_cell.length_a   1.000
_cell.length_b   1.000
_cell.length_c   1.000
_cell.angle_alpha   90.00
_cell.angle_beta   90.00
_cell.angle_gamma   90.00
#
_symmetry.space_group_name_H-M   'P 1'
#
loop_
_entity.id
_entity.type
_entity.pdbx_description
1 polymer ?
#
loop_
_entity_poly.entity_id
_entity_poly.type
_entity_poly.pdbx_seq_one_letter_code
_entity_poly.pdbx_strand_id
1 'polypeptide(L)'
;MILGITGAFLTGDIFNLFVWFEVMLMSSYILVGFYGGKQETKATLYYIVTNLIGSAFMLVAIGGLYATVGSLNMAHIASRLAEPATYGVAVEPVLGLSAILFCVFALKAGIAPFQFWVPEAYKAAPAPVSAIMAGAAKKVGIYAIIRLYIGVFSTAELSISFLGTTGNGFLAFFGPLMFLMAVTSIIIGGIGAISRKSLDDVLSYSSIGQVGFILLPISLYAINPELGNIGLAASLVYVLNHALAKSMLFLSSGAIKYSTGTDSFEQLGGLMDGSKLLSATFMIGILSLIGIPPLLGFFGKLLVFQSSLSNLVALMIAVTGGILTIIYFSRAWNELFWGEPVEVVKTSEFRVQLATITFIAVLIIAGGIGSNIIIEAAQNAAQAAVSQEQYINAVLGEITNNTETVKEITGGEH
;
A
#
# COMPACT_ATOMS: atom_id res chain seq x y z
N MET A 1 -7.46 -14.89 -5.68
CA MET A 1 -6.67 -13.73 -5.21
C MET A 1 -7.16 -12.41 -5.83
N ILE A 2 -7.24 -12.27 -7.16
CA ILE A 2 -7.73 -11.05 -7.83
C ILE A 2 -9.15 -10.68 -7.39
N LEU A 3 -10.07 -11.66 -7.33
CA LEU A 3 -11.44 -11.43 -6.85
C LEU A 3 -11.46 -10.81 -5.42
N GLY A 4 -10.62 -11.34 -4.51
CA GLY A 4 -10.52 -10.78 -3.15
C GLY A 4 -9.98 -9.35 -3.12
N ILE A 5 -8.98 -9.04 -3.97
CA ILE A 5 -8.43 -7.69 -4.13
C ILE A 5 -9.52 -6.73 -4.64
N THR A 6 -10.24 -7.11 -5.71
CA THR A 6 -11.28 -6.27 -6.31
C THR A 6 -12.46 -6.06 -5.34
N GLY A 7 -12.91 -7.12 -4.66
CA GLY A 7 -13.98 -7.04 -3.68
C GLY A 7 -13.62 -6.12 -2.49
N ALA A 8 -12.37 -6.17 -2.03
CA ALA A 8 -11.89 -5.30 -0.96
C ALA A 8 -11.90 -3.81 -1.36
N PHE A 9 -11.57 -3.47 -2.61
CA PHE A 9 -11.64 -2.09 -3.10
C PHE A 9 -13.06 -1.57 -3.31
N LEU A 10 -14.05 -2.44 -3.52
CA LEU A 10 -15.41 -2.05 -3.85
C LEU A 10 -16.37 -2.04 -2.66
N THR A 11 -15.99 -2.64 -1.53
CA THR A 11 -16.89 -2.77 -0.37
C THR A 11 -17.04 -1.47 0.41
N GLY A 12 -18.26 -1.21 0.89
CA GLY A 12 -18.60 -0.14 1.83
C GLY A 12 -18.90 -0.64 3.25
N ASP A 13 -18.58 -1.90 3.57
CA ASP A 13 -18.82 -2.55 4.86
C ASP A 13 -17.53 -3.14 5.42
N ILE A 14 -17.26 -2.92 6.72
CA ILE A 14 -15.99 -3.33 7.36
C ILE A 14 -15.89 -4.86 7.50
N PHE A 15 -17.01 -5.55 7.78
CA PHE A 15 -16.99 -7.01 7.88
C PHE A 15 -16.83 -7.65 6.49
N ASN A 16 -17.50 -7.10 5.48
CA ASN A 16 -17.30 -7.55 4.12
C ASN A 16 -15.86 -7.28 3.63
N LEU A 17 -15.23 -6.19 4.07
CA LEU A 17 -13.80 -5.94 3.84
C LEU A 17 -12.94 -7.06 4.45
N PHE A 18 -13.23 -7.50 5.67
CA PHE A 18 -12.58 -8.65 6.29
C PHE A 18 -12.73 -9.91 5.45
N VAL A 19 -13.94 -10.22 4.99
CA VAL A 19 -14.19 -11.41 4.15
C VAL A 19 -13.36 -11.36 2.86
N TRP A 20 -13.28 -10.20 2.20
CA TRP A 20 -12.46 -10.05 0.99
C TRP A 20 -10.97 -10.17 1.26
N PHE A 21 -10.49 -9.69 2.41
CA PHE A 21 -9.12 -9.95 2.85
C PHE A 21 -8.85 -11.45 2.98
N GLU A 22 -9.77 -12.21 3.60
CA GLU A 22 -9.61 -13.65 3.76
C GLU A 22 -9.61 -14.39 2.42
N VAL A 23 -10.52 -14.04 1.49
CA VAL A 23 -10.54 -14.61 0.12
C VAL A 23 -9.22 -14.34 -0.60
N MET A 24 -8.66 -13.13 -0.46
CA MET A 24 -7.37 -12.78 -1.04
C MET A 24 -6.22 -13.57 -0.40
N LEU A 25 -6.19 -13.66 0.94
CA LEU A 25 -5.11 -14.29 1.69
C LEU A 25 -5.10 -15.80 1.53
N MET A 26 -6.26 -16.47 1.65
CA MET A 26 -6.36 -17.94 1.46
C MET A 26 -5.80 -18.37 0.10
N SER A 27 -6.16 -17.64 -0.96
CA SER A 27 -5.62 -17.90 -2.30
C SER A 27 -4.10 -17.65 -2.35
N SER A 28 -3.61 -16.60 -1.67
CA SER A 28 -2.18 -16.28 -1.67
C SER A 28 -1.34 -17.29 -0.90
N TYR A 29 -1.89 -17.90 0.17
CA TYR A 29 -1.20 -18.94 0.95
C TYR A 29 -0.86 -20.15 0.08
N ILE A 30 -1.83 -20.61 -0.70
CA ILE A 30 -1.64 -21.74 -1.63
C ILE A 30 -0.62 -21.37 -2.71
N LEU A 31 -0.71 -20.15 -3.25
CA LEU A 31 0.17 -19.69 -4.31
C LEU A 31 1.61 -19.47 -3.86
N VAL A 32 1.83 -18.99 -2.62
CA VAL A 32 3.19 -18.80 -2.06
C VAL A 32 3.87 -20.15 -1.86
N GLY A 33 3.15 -21.18 -1.37
CA GLY A 33 3.66 -22.54 -1.17
C GLY A 33 3.68 -23.43 -2.43
N PHE A 34 3.46 -22.89 -3.62
CA PHE A 34 3.22 -23.66 -4.84
C PHE A 34 4.33 -24.67 -5.18
N TYR A 35 5.59 -24.30 -5.00
CA TYR A 35 6.71 -25.19 -5.34
C TYR A 35 7.01 -26.28 -4.28
N GLY A 36 6.50 -26.14 -3.05
CA GLY A 36 6.50 -27.19 -2.03
C GLY A 36 7.87 -27.59 -1.46
N GLY A 37 8.92 -26.83 -1.66
CA GLY A 37 10.24 -27.06 -1.07
C GLY A 37 10.27 -26.80 0.44
N LYS A 38 11.30 -27.30 1.15
CA LYS A 38 11.42 -27.14 2.61
C LYS A 38 11.49 -25.66 3.04
N GLN A 39 12.20 -24.84 2.29
CA GLN A 39 12.33 -23.40 2.57
C GLN A 39 11.03 -22.67 2.26
N GLU A 40 10.41 -22.98 1.12
CA GLU A 40 9.14 -22.43 0.66
C GLU A 40 8.01 -22.78 1.63
N THR A 41 7.97 -24.01 2.12
CA THR A 41 6.98 -24.44 3.13
C THR A 41 7.15 -23.68 4.43
N LYS A 42 8.40 -23.48 4.91
CA LYS A 42 8.67 -22.69 6.11
C LYS A 42 8.23 -21.24 5.94
N ALA A 43 8.58 -20.62 4.83
CA ALA A 43 8.18 -19.25 4.51
C ALA A 43 6.65 -19.09 4.41
N THR A 44 5.99 -20.08 3.78
CA THR A 44 4.53 -20.13 3.66
C THR A 44 3.87 -20.27 5.02
N LEU A 45 4.34 -21.16 5.89
CA LEU A 45 3.80 -21.29 7.25
C LEU A 45 3.98 -20.01 8.06
N TYR A 46 5.13 -19.35 7.96
CA TYR A 46 5.37 -18.07 8.61
C TYR A 46 4.40 -16.99 8.11
N TYR A 47 4.19 -16.92 6.79
CA TYR A 47 3.24 -16.03 6.16
C TYR A 47 1.81 -16.30 6.62
N ILE A 48 1.37 -17.57 6.64
CA ILE A 48 0.03 -17.99 7.09
C ILE A 48 -0.19 -17.58 8.55
N VAL A 49 0.70 -18.01 9.45
CA VAL A 49 0.54 -17.78 10.90
C VAL A 49 0.48 -16.29 11.21
N THR A 50 1.38 -15.51 10.63
CA THR A 50 1.43 -14.07 10.87
C THR A 50 0.15 -13.37 10.41
N ASN A 51 -0.36 -13.71 9.21
CA ASN A 51 -1.57 -13.10 8.69
C ASN A 51 -2.85 -13.63 9.37
N LEU A 52 -2.88 -14.89 9.78
CA LEU A 52 -4.02 -15.47 10.51
C LEU A 52 -4.20 -14.79 11.88
N ILE A 53 -3.10 -14.55 12.60
CA ILE A 53 -3.13 -13.75 13.85
C ILE A 53 -3.69 -12.36 13.57
N GLY A 54 -3.23 -11.69 12.52
CA GLY A 54 -3.77 -10.40 12.10
C GLY A 54 -5.27 -10.45 11.81
N SER A 55 -5.73 -11.50 11.11
CA SER A 55 -7.15 -11.69 10.80
C SER A 55 -8.02 -11.94 12.05
N ALA A 56 -7.50 -12.68 13.04
CA ALA A 56 -8.17 -12.85 14.33
C ALA A 56 -8.35 -11.52 15.06
N PHE A 57 -7.32 -10.69 15.12
CA PHE A 57 -7.41 -9.35 15.70
C PHE A 57 -8.35 -8.43 14.92
N MET A 58 -8.37 -8.54 13.58
CA MET A 58 -9.31 -7.80 12.74
C MET A 58 -10.75 -8.13 13.10
N LEU A 59 -11.07 -9.43 13.25
CA LEU A 59 -12.42 -9.88 13.59
C LEU A 59 -12.84 -9.40 14.98
N VAL A 60 -11.95 -9.48 15.98
CA VAL A 60 -12.20 -8.97 17.34
C VAL A 60 -12.47 -7.47 17.31
N ALA A 61 -11.67 -6.70 16.58
CA ALA A 61 -11.85 -5.26 16.48
C ALA A 61 -13.16 -4.89 15.76
N ILE A 62 -13.53 -5.60 14.69
CA ILE A 62 -14.81 -5.41 13.97
C ILE A 62 -15.99 -5.73 14.87
N GLY A 63 -15.92 -6.85 15.62
CA GLY A 63 -16.96 -7.22 16.58
C GLY A 63 -17.13 -6.17 17.69
N GLY A 64 -16.02 -5.64 18.21
CA GLY A 64 -16.03 -4.54 19.18
C GLY A 64 -16.62 -3.25 18.60
N LEU A 65 -16.25 -2.88 17.37
CA LEU A 65 -16.84 -1.73 16.67
C LEU A 65 -18.35 -1.90 16.49
N TYR A 66 -18.81 -3.08 16.09
CA TYR A 66 -20.22 -3.36 15.98
C TYR A 66 -20.95 -3.22 17.31
N ALA A 67 -20.38 -3.74 18.39
CA ALA A 67 -20.97 -3.62 19.72
C ALA A 67 -21.01 -2.16 20.25
N THR A 68 -20.05 -1.32 19.85
CA THR A 68 -19.95 0.06 20.32
C THR A 68 -20.71 1.04 19.43
N VAL A 69 -20.59 0.90 18.12
CA VAL A 69 -21.19 1.83 17.15
C VAL A 69 -22.55 1.33 16.64
N GLY A 70 -22.82 0.02 16.71
CA GLY A 70 -24.07 -0.60 16.27
C GLY A 70 -24.21 -0.72 14.74
N SER A 71 -23.12 -0.57 13.97
CA SER A 71 -23.13 -0.73 12.51
C SER A 71 -21.79 -1.23 11.99
N LEU A 72 -21.84 -1.91 10.83
CA LEU A 72 -20.66 -2.34 10.05
C LEU A 72 -20.53 -1.58 8.73
N ASN A 73 -21.58 -0.87 8.31
CA ASN A 73 -21.55 -0.01 7.14
C ASN A 73 -20.68 1.22 7.41
N MET A 74 -19.72 1.49 6.54
CA MET A 74 -18.71 2.55 6.72
C MET A 74 -19.36 3.95 6.78
N ALA A 75 -20.42 4.21 6.01
CA ALA A 75 -21.11 5.50 6.03
C ALA A 75 -21.91 5.69 7.34
N HIS A 76 -22.56 4.63 7.85
CA HIS A 76 -23.25 4.68 9.16
C HIS A 76 -22.24 4.90 10.30
N ILE A 77 -21.06 4.24 10.25
CA ILE A 77 -20.02 4.44 11.25
C ILE A 77 -19.56 5.90 11.24
N ALA A 78 -19.27 6.45 10.05
CA ALA A 78 -18.85 7.85 9.91
C ALA A 78 -19.92 8.82 10.44
N SER A 79 -21.19 8.63 10.08
CA SER A 79 -22.29 9.45 10.55
C SER A 79 -22.45 9.39 12.09
N ARG A 80 -22.40 8.19 12.68
CA ARG A 80 -22.56 8.01 14.13
C ARG A 80 -21.37 8.53 14.93
N LEU A 81 -20.17 8.54 14.36
CA LEU A 81 -18.98 9.13 14.97
C LEU A 81 -18.95 10.65 14.85
N ALA A 82 -19.61 11.23 13.85
CA ALA A 82 -19.78 12.67 13.74
C ALA A 82 -20.73 13.24 14.81
N GLU A 83 -21.73 12.46 15.25
CA GLU A 83 -22.70 12.86 16.27
C GLU A 83 -22.81 11.79 17.38
N PRO A 84 -21.72 11.51 18.12
CA PRO A 84 -21.71 10.38 19.05
C PRO A 84 -22.71 10.50 20.19
N ALA A 85 -23.00 11.71 20.65
CA ALA A 85 -24.00 11.94 21.68
C ALA A 85 -25.43 11.58 21.24
N THR A 86 -25.79 11.84 19.98
CA THR A 86 -27.09 11.53 19.40
C THR A 86 -27.33 10.02 19.32
N TYR A 87 -26.27 9.26 19.02
CA TYR A 87 -26.34 7.81 18.85
C TYR A 87 -25.88 7.01 20.08
N GLY A 88 -25.49 7.68 21.17
CA GLY A 88 -25.01 7.02 22.40
C GLY A 88 -23.68 6.25 22.20
N VAL A 89 -22.82 6.71 21.28
CA VAL A 89 -21.55 6.04 20.97
C VAL A 89 -20.45 6.52 21.93
N ALA A 90 -19.81 5.57 22.61
CA ALA A 90 -18.59 5.83 23.38
C ALA A 90 -17.40 5.90 22.42
N VAL A 91 -16.75 7.07 22.29
CA VAL A 91 -15.71 7.33 21.28
C VAL A 91 -14.36 6.72 21.69
N GLU A 92 -14.05 6.68 22.99
CA GLU A 92 -12.75 6.18 23.50
C GLU A 92 -12.51 4.68 23.19
N PRO A 93 -13.49 3.76 23.39
CA PRO A 93 -13.32 2.38 22.95
C PRO A 93 -13.13 2.26 21.43
N VAL A 94 -13.78 3.10 20.63
CA VAL A 94 -13.63 3.10 19.16
C VAL A 94 -12.21 3.46 18.77
N LEU A 95 -11.54 4.40 19.46
CA LEU A 95 -10.12 4.70 19.23
C LEU A 95 -9.24 3.46 19.46
N GLY A 96 -9.44 2.74 20.56
CA GLY A 96 -8.69 1.51 20.86
C GLY A 96 -8.89 0.41 19.81
N LEU A 97 -10.16 0.17 19.40
CA LEU A 97 -10.51 -0.81 18.38
C LEU A 97 -9.96 -0.42 17.00
N SER A 98 -10.02 0.86 16.66
CA SER A 98 -9.43 1.36 15.41
C SER A 98 -7.90 1.25 15.43
N ALA A 99 -7.24 1.39 16.58
CA ALA A 99 -5.79 1.18 16.69
C ALA A 99 -5.41 -0.29 16.41
N ILE A 100 -6.21 -1.26 16.88
CA ILE A 100 -6.02 -2.67 16.54
C ILE A 100 -6.17 -2.88 15.03
N LEU A 101 -7.22 -2.34 14.40
CA LEU A 101 -7.42 -2.41 12.95
C LEU A 101 -6.26 -1.78 12.19
N PHE A 102 -5.73 -0.66 12.66
CA PHE A 102 -4.58 0.01 12.05
C PHE A 102 -3.35 -0.90 12.03
N CYS A 103 -3.02 -1.56 13.15
CA CYS A 103 -1.93 -2.52 13.22
C CYS A 103 -2.12 -3.68 12.22
N VAL A 104 -3.36 -4.17 12.09
CA VAL A 104 -3.68 -5.23 11.13
C VAL A 104 -3.49 -4.77 9.68
N PHE A 105 -3.98 -3.57 9.31
CA PHE A 105 -3.78 -3.06 7.97
C PHE A 105 -2.31 -2.76 7.67
N ALA A 106 -1.57 -2.26 8.65
CA ALA A 106 -0.12 -2.08 8.55
C ALA A 106 0.61 -3.41 8.34
N LEU A 107 0.20 -4.48 9.05
CA LEU A 107 0.70 -5.84 8.85
C LEU A 107 0.43 -6.31 7.41
N LYS A 108 -0.81 -6.19 6.92
CA LYS A 108 -1.19 -6.62 5.58
C LYS A 108 -0.53 -5.79 4.47
N ALA A 109 -0.27 -4.52 4.71
CA ALA A 109 0.51 -3.66 3.83
C ALA A 109 2.03 -3.89 3.91
N GLY A 110 2.51 -4.64 4.91
CA GLY A 110 3.93 -4.86 5.14
C GLY A 110 4.68 -3.57 5.50
N ILE A 111 4.08 -2.73 6.32
CA ILE A 111 4.66 -1.50 6.88
C ILE A 111 5.48 -1.87 8.13
N ALA A 112 6.63 -1.24 8.34
CA ALA A 112 7.40 -1.44 9.56
C ALA A 112 6.64 -0.89 10.79
N PRO A 113 6.62 -1.64 11.93
CA PRO A 113 7.43 -2.82 12.26
C PRO A 113 6.82 -4.17 11.88
N PHE A 114 5.77 -4.24 11.09
CA PHE A 114 5.05 -5.48 10.76
C PHE A 114 5.48 -6.11 9.41
N GLN A 115 6.60 -5.69 8.83
CA GLN A 115 7.07 -6.07 7.49
C GLN A 115 7.72 -7.46 7.38
N PHE A 116 7.96 -8.17 8.47
CA PHE A 116 8.82 -9.37 8.54
C PHE A 116 8.43 -10.51 7.60
N TRP A 117 7.15 -10.65 7.29
CA TRP A 117 6.65 -11.69 6.40
C TRP A 117 6.97 -11.42 4.91
N VAL A 118 7.22 -10.15 4.54
CA VAL A 118 7.34 -9.73 3.13
C VAL A 118 8.53 -10.38 2.42
N PRO A 119 9.77 -10.34 2.95
CA PRO A 119 10.91 -10.93 2.26
C PRO A 119 10.77 -12.44 2.08
N GLU A 120 10.33 -13.14 3.12
CA GLU A 120 10.20 -14.60 3.10
C GLU A 120 9.12 -15.05 2.12
N ALA A 121 7.93 -14.42 2.15
CA ALA A 121 6.83 -14.77 1.27
C ALA A 121 7.14 -14.47 -0.21
N TYR A 122 7.79 -13.33 -0.50
CA TYR A 122 8.08 -12.95 -1.89
C TYR A 122 9.18 -13.81 -2.52
N LYS A 123 10.15 -14.27 -1.71
CA LYS A 123 11.21 -15.16 -2.17
C LYS A 123 10.70 -16.59 -2.42
N ALA A 124 9.77 -17.07 -1.59
CA ALA A 124 9.20 -18.40 -1.72
C ALA A 124 8.19 -18.52 -2.88
N ALA A 125 7.48 -17.44 -3.17
CA ALA A 125 6.42 -17.44 -4.17
C ALA A 125 6.96 -17.48 -5.61
N PRO A 126 6.23 -18.11 -6.54
CA PRO A 126 6.48 -17.93 -7.97
C PRO A 126 6.46 -16.44 -8.36
N ALA A 127 7.34 -16.05 -9.28
CA ALA A 127 7.48 -14.64 -9.68
C ALA A 127 6.16 -13.92 -10.08
N PRO A 128 5.22 -14.54 -10.80
CA PRO A 128 3.91 -13.92 -11.05
C PRO A 128 3.10 -13.67 -9.77
N VAL A 129 3.25 -14.53 -8.77
CA VAL A 129 2.56 -14.39 -7.47
C VAL A 129 3.19 -13.24 -6.68
N SER A 130 4.52 -13.18 -6.60
CA SER A 130 5.25 -12.06 -5.98
C SER A 130 4.93 -10.73 -6.65
N ALA A 131 4.79 -10.73 -7.99
CA ALA A 131 4.38 -9.57 -8.77
C ALA A 131 2.97 -9.07 -8.37
N ILE A 132 1.98 -9.95 -8.23
CA ILE A 132 0.62 -9.58 -7.81
C ILE A 132 0.60 -9.17 -6.33
N MET A 133 1.34 -9.87 -5.47
CA MET A 133 1.43 -9.53 -4.04
C MET A 133 2.05 -8.15 -3.83
N ALA A 134 3.17 -7.87 -4.48
CA ALA A 134 3.83 -6.57 -4.40
C ALA A 134 3.08 -5.47 -5.17
N GLY A 135 2.48 -5.81 -6.32
CA GLY A 135 1.77 -4.88 -7.20
C GLY A 135 0.39 -4.47 -6.70
N ALA A 136 -0.42 -5.40 -6.21
CA ALA A 136 -1.83 -5.16 -5.89
C ALA A 136 -2.21 -5.53 -4.43
N ALA A 137 -1.90 -6.74 -3.95
CA ALA A 137 -2.42 -7.21 -2.67
C ALA A 137 -2.02 -6.34 -1.47
N LYS A 138 -0.77 -5.89 -1.38
CA LYS A 138 -0.32 -4.96 -0.33
C LYS A 138 -1.08 -3.62 -0.34
N LYS A 139 -1.56 -3.18 -1.51
CA LYS A 139 -2.27 -1.91 -1.65
C LYS A 139 -3.66 -1.94 -1.04
N VAL A 140 -4.24 -3.13 -0.87
CA VAL A 140 -5.51 -3.27 -0.13
C VAL A 140 -5.36 -2.79 1.32
N GLY A 141 -4.22 -3.08 1.97
CA GLY A 141 -3.93 -2.56 3.32
C GLY A 141 -3.78 -1.03 3.34
N ILE A 142 -3.08 -0.44 2.36
CA ILE A 142 -2.97 1.03 2.21
C ILE A 142 -4.35 1.66 1.92
N TYR A 143 -5.12 1.04 1.02
CA TYR A 143 -6.48 1.49 0.73
C TYR A 143 -7.36 1.48 1.99
N ALA A 144 -7.31 0.40 2.78
CA ALA A 144 -8.06 0.32 4.04
C ALA A 144 -7.66 1.42 5.03
N ILE A 145 -6.35 1.76 5.10
CA ILE A 145 -5.88 2.89 5.91
C ILE A 145 -6.49 4.20 5.41
N ILE A 146 -6.40 4.52 4.13
CA ILE A 146 -6.99 5.76 3.58
C ILE A 146 -8.51 5.76 3.80
N ARG A 147 -9.18 4.67 3.41
CA ARG A 147 -10.65 4.57 3.43
C ARG A 147 -11.23 4.73 4.84
N LEU A 148 -10.63 4.07 5.84
CA LEU A 148 -11.15 4.08 7.20
C LEU A 148 -10.63 5.26 8.02
N TYR A 149 -9.32 5.59 7.96
CA TYR A 149 -8.77 6.61 8.84
C TYR A 149 -8.96 8.03 8.31
N ILE A 150 -8.95 8.21 6.99
CA ILE A 150 -9.23 9.52 6.40
C ILE A 150 -10.74 9.68 6.11
N GLY A 151 -11.40 8.63 5.62
CA GLY A 151 -12.79 8.72 5.18
C GLY A 151 -13.86 8.42 6.24
N VAL A 152 -13.56 7.63 7.28
CA VAL A 152 -14.57 7.17 8.26
C VAL A 152 -14.25 7.65 9.66
N PHE A 153 -13.09 7.27 10.21
CA PHE A 153 -12.76 7.56 11.62
C PHE A 153 -12.35 9.01 11.88
N SER A 154 -12.01 9.77 10.84
CA SER A 154 -11.69 11.20 10.97
C SER A 154 -12.88 12.07 11.39
N THR A 155 -14.10 11.57 11.29
CA THR A 155 -15.31 12.27 11.74
C THR A 155 -15.45 12.31 13.26
N ALA A 156 -14.75 11.41 13.99
CA ALA A 156 -14.84 11.32 15.45
C ALA A 156 -14.16 12.51 16.12
N GLU A 157 -14.86 13.19 17.02
CA GLU A 157 -14.30 14.26 17.85
C GLU A 157 -13.88 13.73 19.22
N LEU A 158 -12.58 13.77 19.47
CA LEU A 158 -11.97 13.41 20.75
C LEU A 158 -10.68 14.21 20.94
N SER A 159 -10.54 14.91 22.06
CA SER A 159 -9.30 15.65 22.37
C SER A 159 -8.18 14.68 22.69
N ILE A 160 -7.16 14.63 21.84
CA ILE A 160 -6.04 13.70 21.95
C ILE A 160 -4.72 14.49 21.98
N SER A 161 -3.82 14.08 22.88
CA SER A 161 -2.42 14.51 22.88
C SER A 161 -1.52 13.29 22.72
N PHE A 162 -0.79 13.20 21.60
CA PHE A 162 0.07 12.07 21.30
C PHE A 162 1.32 12.52 20.55
N LEU A 163 2.50 12.07 20.98
CA LEU A 163 3.81 12.37 20.37
C LEU A 163 4.04 13.87 20.04
N GLY A 164 3.57 14.76 20.91
CA GLY A 164 3.76 16.20 20.76
C GLY A 164 2.74 16.89 19.85
N THR A 165 1.79 16.16 19.28
CA THR A 165 0.61 16.72 18.62
C THR A 165 -0.56 16.77 19.59
N THR A 166 -1.28 17.89 19.58
CA THR A 166 -2.57 18.06 20.28
C THR A 166 -3.59 18.42 19.23
N GLY A 167 -4.74 17.76 19.24
CA GLY A 167 -5.78 18.02 18.27
C GLY A 167 -7.09 17.32 18.61
N ASN A 168 -8.14 17.71 17.92
CA ASN A 168 -9.43 17.06 18.00
C ASN A 168 -9.50 15.99 16.90
N GLY A 169 -9.95 14.79 17.30
CA GLY A 169 -10.18 13.69 16.40
C GLY A 169 -9.05 12.66 16.32
N PHE A 170 -9.38 11.53 15.74
CA PHE A 170 -8.48 10.37 15.68
C PHE A 170 -7.22 10.61 14.85
N LEU A 171 -7.25 11.57 13.91
CA LEU A 171 -6.07 11.92 13.13
C LEU A 171 -4.93 12.47 13.99
N ALA A 172 -5.22 13.11 15.14
CA ALA A 172 -4.20 13.55 16.08
C ALA A 172 -3.39 12.38 16.69
N PHE A 173 -3.97 11.18 16.75
CA PHE A 173 -3.29 9.96 17.16
C PHE A 173 -2.64 9.24 15.98
N PHE A 174 -3.40 9.02 14.91
CA PHE A 174 -2.93 8.20 13.78
C PHE A 174 -1.92 8.92 12.88
N GLY A 175 -1.99 10.24 12.73
CA GLY A 175 -1.05 11.02 11.92
C GLY A 175 0.42 10.82 12.35
N PRO A 176 0.78 11.13 13.60
CA PRO A 176 2.12 10.89 14.12
C PRO A 176 2.55 9.42 14.09
N LEU A 177 1.63 8.49 14.36
CA LEU A 177 1.89 7.06 14.28
C LEU A 177 2.22 6.62 12.84
N MET A 178 1.42 7.05 11.86
CA MET A 178 1.67 6.81 10.43
C MET A 178 3.02 7.40 10.01
N PHE A 179 3.34 8.60 10.49
CA PHE A 179 4.61 9.26 10.20
C PHE A 179 5.80 8.45 10.70
N LEU A 180 5.78 8.02 11.97
CA LEU A 180 6.82 7.18 12.55
C LEU A 180 6.99 5.86 11.78
N MET A 181 5.89 5.22 11.39
CA MET A 181 5.91 3.98 10.62
C MET A 181 6.37 4.19 9.17
N ALA A 182 6.08 5.33 8.56
CA ALA A 182 6.61 5.69 7.25
C ALA A 182 8.13 5.86 7.28
N VAL A 183 8.63 6.62 8.25
CA VAL A 183 10.06 6.85 8.46
C VAL A 183 10.80 5.54 8.68
N THR A 184 10.32 4.71 9.61
CA THR A 184 10.94 3.39 9.90
C THR A 184 10.91 2.47 8.69
N SER A 185 9.83 2.47 7.91
CA SER A 185 9.72 1.68 6.67
C SER A 185 10.73 2.12 5.61
N ILE A 186 10.91 3.44 5.40
CA ILE A 186 11.87 4.00 4.44
C ILE A 186 13.31 3.58 4.83
N ILE A 187 13.65 3.72 6.11
CA ILE A 187 15.01 3.44 6.60
C ILE A 187 15.29 1.93 6.59
N ILE A 188 14.41 1.12 7.21
CA ILE A 188 14.59 -0.34 7.28
C ILE A 188 14.58 -0.95 5.88
N GLY A 189 13.65 -0.51 5.01
CA GLY A 189 13.57 -0.99 3.64
C GLY A 189 14.79 -0.59 2.80
N GLY A 190 15.26 0.65 2.92
CA GLY A 190 16.41 1.16 2.17
C GLY A 190 17.74 0.51 2.60
N ILE A 191 18.05 0.50 3.90
CA ILE A 191 19.27 -0.14 4.44
C ILE A 191 19.22 -1.66 4.22
N GLY A 192 18.04 -2.26 4.46
CA GLY A 192 17.84 -3.67 4.22
C GLY A 192 18.12 -4.06 2.76
N ALA A 193 17.62 -3.30 1.79
CA ALA A 193 17.87 -3.56 0.37
C ALA A 193 19.36 -3.46 -0.02
N ILE A 194 20.10 -2.48 0.54
CA ILE A 194 21.55 -2.33 0.28
C ILE A 194 22.32 -3.57 0.73
N SER A 195 21.93 -4.20 1.82
CA SER A 195 22.68 -5.32 2.43
C SER A 195 22.44 -6.67 1.76
N ARG A 196 21.46 -6.81 0.88
CA ARG A 196 21.05 -8.11 0.30
C ARG A 196 21.90 -8.52 -0.89
N LYS A 197 22.08 -9.83 -1.04
CA LYS A 197 22.92 -10.48 -2.07
C LYS A 197 22.12 -11.19 -3.16
N SER A 198 20.80 -11.11 -3.14
CA SER A 198 19.92 -11.65 -4.18
C SER A 198 18.92 -10.62 -4.67
N LEU A 199 18.50 -10.74 -5.92
CA LEU A 199 17.58 -9.81 -6.55
C LEU A 199 16.22 -9.79 -5.84
N ASP A 200 15.64 -10.95 -5.52
CA ASP A 200 14.35 -11.02 -4.85
C ASP A 200 14.37 -10.41 -3.45
N ASP A 201 15.47 -10.60 -2.71
CA ASP A 201 15.64 -9.96 -1.41
C ASP A 201 15.72 -8.43 -1.55
N VAL A 202 16.51 -7.90 -2.53
CA VAL A 202 16.57 -6.45 -2.82
C VAL A 202 15.18 -5.92 -3.18
N LEU A 203 14.44 -6.59 -4.06
CA LEU A 203 13.10 -6.18 -4.46
C LEU A 203 12.11 -6.20 -3.28
N SER A 204 12.23 -7.18 -2.39
CA SER A 204 11.38 -7.32 -1.21
C SER A 204 11.60 -6.19 -0.21
N TYR A 205 12.85 -5.94 0.19
CA TYR A 205 13.19 -4.83 1.09
C TYR A 205 12.90 -3.46 0.47
N SER A 206 13.21 -3.30 -0.81
CA SER A 206 12.81 -2.12 -1.57
C SER A 206 11.28 -1.92 -1.53
N SER A 207 10.48 -3.00 -1.57
CA SER A 207 9.01 -2.89 -1.46
C SER A 207 8.55 -2.39 -0.08
N ILE A 208 9.31 -2.66 0.99
CA ILE A 208 9.04 -2.13 2.33
C ILE A 208 9.35 -0.62 2.36
N GLY A 209 10.51 -0.21 1.86
CA GLY A 209 10.89 1.20 1.82
C GLY A 209 9.94 2.05 0.96
N GLN A 210 9.52 1.51 -0.18
CA GLN A 210 8.61 2.23 -1.08
C GLN A 210 7.19 2.36 -0.50
N VAL A 211 6.72 1.41 0.33
CA VAL A 211 5.45 1.57 1.07
C VAL A 211 5.57 2.71 2.10
N GLY A 212 6.75 2.92 2.68
CA GLY A 212 7.03 4.10 3.51
C GLY A 212 6.84 5.41 2.73
N PHE A 213 7.29 5.49 1.47
CA PHE A 213 7.03 6.64 0.59
C PHE A 213 5.54 6.87 0.28
N ILE A 214 4.76 5.80 0.25
CA ILE A 214 3.29 5.90 0.09
C ILE A 214 2.64 6.42 1.38
N LEU A 215 3.07 5.93 2.54
CA LEU A 215 2.48 6.28 3.82
C LEU A 215 2.88 7.69 4.30
N LEU A 216 4.07 8.16 3.96
CA LEU A 216 4.60 9.45 4.39
C LEU A 216 3.66 10.62 4.05
N PRO A 217 3.22 10.84 2.81
CA PRO A 217 2.33 11.94 2.48
C PRO A 217 0.91 11.77 3.06
N ILE A 218 0.42 10.53 3.27
CA ILE A 218 -0.82 10.28 4.01
C ILE A 218 -0.70 10.78 5.45
N SER A 219 0.44 10.49 6.10
CA SER A 219 0.70 10.92 7.47
C SER A 219 0.78 12.43 7.61
N LEU A 220 1.36 13.11 6.63
CA LEU A 220 1.45 14.58 6.62
C LEU A 220 0.07 15.24 6.52
N TYR A 221 -0.81 14.70 5.66
CA TYR A 221 -2.21 15.10 5.63
C TYR A 221 -2.89 14.86 6.99
N ALA A 222 -2.71 13.68 7.58
CA ALA A 222 -3.34 13.34 8.86
C ALA A 222 -2.84 14.22 10.03
N ILE A 223 -1.57 14.68 10.00
CA ILE A 223 -1.02 15.60 11.01
C ILE A 223 -1.55 17.03 10.81
N ASN A 224 -1.67 17.47 9.56
CA ASN A 224 -2.12 18.82 9.24
C ASN A 224 -3.04 18.82 8.00
N PRO A 225 -4.35 18.55 8.18
CA PRO A 225 -5.31 18.54 7.07
C PRO A 225 -5.45 19.90 6.35
N GLU A 226 -5.10 21.02 6.99
CA GLU A 226 -5.16 22.35 6.41
C GLU A 226 -4.22 22.55 5.21
N LEU A 227 -3.17 21.71 5.11
CA LEU A 227 -2.29 21.68 3.94
C LEU A 227 -2.97 21.18 2.66
N GLY A 228 -4.23 20.76 2.77
CA GLY A 228 -5.00 20.23 1.66
C GLY A 228 -4.64 18.77 1.31
N ASN A 229 -5.34 18.25 0.31
CA ASN A 229 -5.29 16.82 -0.05
C ASN A 229 -4.12 16.42 -0.96
N ILE A 230 -3.15 17.31 -1.20
CA ILE A 230 -1.99 17.03 -2.07
C ILE A 230 -1.20 15.80 -1.61
N GLY A 231 -1.10 15.56 -0.29
CA GLY A 231 -0.45 14.39 0.27
C GLY A 231 -1.16 13.09 -0.11
N LEU A 232 -2.50 13.07 -0.06
CA LEU A 232 -3.29 11.90 -0.47
C LEU A 232 -3.16 11.65 -1.98
N ALA A 233 -3.24 12.70 -2.80
CA ALA A 233 -3.04 12.59 -4.24
C ALA A 233 -1.62 12.07 -4.58
N ALA A 234 -0.58 12.58 -3.90
CA ALA A 234 0.79 12.10 -4.03
C ALA A 234 0.90 10.59 -3.75
N SER A 235 0.27 10.12 -2.68
CA SER A 235 0.22 8.70 -2.33
C SER A 235 -0.44 7.88 -3.42
N LEU A 236 -1.58 8.30 -3.96
CA LEU A 236 -2.32 7.57 -4.99
C LEU A 236 -1.54 7.45 -6.29
N VAL A 237 -0.92 8.55 -6.77
CA VAL A 237 -0.03 8.51 -7.94
C VAL A 237 1.15 7.56 -7.70
N TYR A 238 1.76 7.63 -6.50
CA TYR A 238 2.89 6.78 -6.19
C TYR A 238 2.51 5.31 -5.98
N VAL A 239 1.32 5.02 -5.46
CA VAL A 239 0.74 3.66 -5.38
C VAL A 239 0.66 3.03 -6.76
N LEU A 240 0.15 3.76 -7.76
CA LEU A 240 0.03 3.28 -9.14
C LEU A 240 1.41 2.98 -9.74
N ASN A 241 2.34 3.94 -9.63
CA ASN A 241 3.71 3.72 -10.08
C ASN A 241 4.35 2.49 -9.42
N HIS A 242 4.26 2.40 -8.09
CA HIS A 242 4.83 1.28 -7.34
C HIS A 242 4.18 -0.05 -7.74
N ALA A 243 2.86 -0.08 -8.03
CA ALA A 243 2.17 -1.27 -8.47
C ALA A 243 2.75 -1.79 -9.80
N LEU A 244 2.87 -0.93 -10.81
CA LEU A 244 3.40 -1.26 -12.12
C LEU A 244 4.88 -1.66 -12.05
N ALA A 245 5.72 -0.80 -11.47
CA ALA A 245 7.16 -1.01 -11.44
C ALA A 245 7.55 -2.27 -10.64
N LYS A 246 6.92 -2.53 -9.48
CA LYS A 246 7.20 -3.74 -8.69
C LYS A 246 6.73 -5.00 -9.37
N SER A 247 5.54 -5.01 -9.97
CA SER A 247 5.07 -6.17 -10.73
C SER A 247 6.05 -6.49 -11.86
N MET A 248 6.50 -5.48 -12.61
CA MET A 248 7.45 -5.65 -13.69
C MET A 248 8.81 -6.18 -13.19
N LEU A 249 9.35 -5.63 -12.10
CA LEU A 249 10.64 -6.04 -11.57
C LEU A 249 10.62 -7.47 -11.00
N PHE A 250 9.55 -7.92 -10.32
CA PHE A 250 9.43 -9.30 -9.89
C PHE A 250 9.26 -10.27 -11.07
N LEU A 251 8.51 -9.88 -12.11
CA LEU A 251 8.44 -10.67 -13.33
C LEU A 251 9.80 -10.75 -14.04
N SER A 252 10.57 -9.66 -14.04
CA SER A 252 11.93 -9.64 -14.57
C SER A 252 12.87 -10.54 -13.78
N SER A 253 12.76 -10.54 -12.43
CA SER A 253 13.49 -11.47 -11.58
C SER A 253 13.16 -12.93 -11.91
N GLY A 254 11.88 -13.23 -12.12
CA GLY A 254 11.44 -14.54 -12.58
C GLY A 254 12.01 -14.95 -13.94
N ALA A 255 12.08 -14.03 -14.89
CA ALA A 255 12.69 -14.25 -16.19
C ALA A 255 14.22 -14.49 -16.08
N ILE A 256 14.90 -13.76 -15.19
CA ILE A 256 16.32 -13.98 -14.89
C ILE A 256 16.50 -15.37 -14.29
N LYS A 257 15.76 -15.72 -13.24
CA LYS A 257 15.81 -17.07 -12.64
C LYS A 257 15.55 -18.19 -13.62
N TYR A 258 14.57 -18.01 -14.50
CA TYR A 258 14.25 -19.00 -15.53
C TYR A 258 15.41 -19.19 -16.52
N SER A 259 16.11 -18.11 -16.88
CA SER A 259 17.17 -18.14 -17.88
C SER A 259 18.55 -18.54 -17.32
N THR A 260 18.82 -18.32 -16.03
CA THR A 260 20.12 -18.53 -15.39
C THR A 260 20.12 -19.57 -14.27
N GLY A 261 18.94 -19.94 -13.78
CA GLY A 261 18.77 -20.84 -12.64
C GLY A 261 18.95 -20.19 -11.27
N THR A 262 19.30 -18.90 -11.19
CA THR A 262 19.62 -18.21 -9.93
C THR A 262 19.19 -16.74 -9.93
N ASP A 263 19.07 -16.14 -8.74
CA ASP A 263 18.93 -14.69 -8.54
C ASP A 263 20.06 -14.10 -7.66
N SER A 264 21.07 -14.92 -7.34
CA SER A 264 22.22 -14.51 -6.53
C SER A 264 23.18 -13.63 -7.32
N PHE A 265 23.53 -12.47 -6.79
CA PHE A 265 24.49 -11.55 -7.41
C PHE A 265 25.89 -12.16 -7.57
N GLU A 266 26.29 -13.10 -6.70
CA GLU A 266 27.57 -13.78 -6.77
C GLU A 266 27.69 -14.71 -7.99
N GLN A 267 26.56 -15.10 -8.59
CA GLN A 267 26.47 -16.04 -9.70
C GLN A 267 25.95 -15.38 -11.00
N LEU A 268 25.66 -14.09 -10.96
CA LEU A 268 25.10 -13.35 -12.08
C LEU A 268 26.07 -12.26 -12.54
N GLY A 269 26.01 -11.93 -13.84
CA GLY A 269 26.75 -10.86 -14.46
C GLY A 269 26.51 -10.84 -15.97
N GLY A 270 26.80 -9.73 -16.64
CA GLY A 270 26.80 -9.62 -18.09
C GLY A 270 25.45 -9.90 -18.79
N LEU A 271 24.31 -9.85 -18.05
CA LEU A 271 22.98 -10.13 -18.62
C LEU A 271 22.58 -9.18 -19.76
N MET A 272 23.28 -8.05 -19.91
CA MET A 272 23.04 -7.11 -21.01
C MET A 272 23.27 -7.76 -22.37
N ASP A 273 24.28 -8.63 -22.49
CA ASP A 273 24.60 -9.32 -23.74
C ASP A 273 23.63 -10.46 -24.03
N GLY A 274 23.04 -11.06 -22.98
CA GLY A 274 22.06 -12.16 -23.12
C GLY A 274 20.67 -11.72 -23.60
N SER A 275 20.15 -10.58 -23.11
CA SER A 275 18.83 -10.08 -23.49
C SER A 275 18.70 -8.57 -23.34
N LYS A 276 18.94 -7.84 -24.42
CA LYS A 276 18.80 -6.36 -24.46
C LYS A 276 17.41 -5.87 -24.07
N LEU A 277 16.36 -6.62 -24.42
CA LEU A 277 14.98 -6.24 -24.10
C LEU A 277 14.70 -6.38 -22.58
N LEU A 278 15.17 -7.47 -21.95
CA LEU A 278 15.04 -7.65 -20.51
C LEU A 278 15.81 -6.56 -19.77
N SER A 279 17.03 -6.26 -20.20
CA SER A 279 17.85 -5.20 -19.60
C SER A 279 17.18 -3.84 -19.72
N ALA A 280 16.66 -3.48 -20.89
CA ALA A 280 15.98 -2.20 -21.12
C ALA A 280 14.70 -2.08 -20.26
N THR A 281 13.88 -3.12 -20.18
CA THR A 281 12.64 -3.09 -19.37
C THR A 281 12.95 -3.07 -17.89
N PHE A 282 13.95 -3.82 -17.42
CA PHE A 282 14.41 -3.76 -16.03
C PHE A 282 14.92 -2.35 -15.67
N MET A 283 15.70 -1.71 -16.57
CA MET A 283 16.16 -0.33 -16.39
C MET A 283 14.98 0.63 -16.24
N ILE A 284 13.94 0.53 -17.08
CA ILE A 284 12.73 1.36 -16.97
C ILE A 284 12.09 1.20 -15.59
N GLY A 285 12.01 -0.02 -15.04
CA GLY A 285 11.45 -0.29 -13.72
C GLY A 285 12.21 0.38 -12.58
N ILE A 286 13.53 0.22 -12.56
CA ILE A 286 14.35 0.85 -11.52
C ILE A 286 14.37 2.37 -11.64
N LEU A 287 14.50 2.92 -12.86
CA LEU A 287 14.46 4.37 -13.09
C LEU A 287 13.11 4.97 -12.67
N SER A 288 12.02 4.23 -12.89
CA SER A 288 10.68 4.66 -12.43
C SER A 288 10.60 4.69 -10.90
N LEU A 289 11.14 3.69 -10.18
CA LEU A 289 11.18 3.70 -8.72
C LEU A 289 12.19 4.72 -8.15
N ILE A 290 13.27 4.99 -8.86
CA ILE A 290 14.21 6.08 -8.53
C ILE A 290 13.51 7.44 -8.69
N GLY A 291 12.64 7.57 -9.69
CA GLY A 291 11.92 8.82 -9.99
C GLY A 291 12.61 9.65 -11.04
N ILE A 292 13.01 9.06 -12.17
CA ILE A 292 13.66 9.75 -13.29
C ILE A 292 12.62 10.12 -14.37
N PRO A 293 12.60 11.39 -14.84
CA PRO A 293 11.75 11.77 -15.96
C PRO A 293 12.10 10.98 -17.24
N PRO A 294 11.16 10.70 -18.15
CA PRO A 294 9.75 11.07 -18.14
C PRO A 294 8.82 9.99 -17.55
N LEU A 295 9.32 9.11 -16.68
CA LEU A 295 8.57 7.97 -16.15
C LEU A 295 7.55 8.38 -15.09
N LEU A 296 6.49 7.58 -14.92
CA LEU A 296 5.41 7.84 -13.96
C LEU A 296 5.91 8.06 -12.52
N GLY A 297 6.95 7.35 -12.10
CA GLY A 297 7.53 7.45 -10.77
C GLY A 297 8.15 8.81 -10.44
N PHE A 298 8.59 9.56 -11.45
CA PHE A 298 9.07 10.93 -11.24
C PHE A 298 7.95 11.81 -10.70
N PHE A 299 6.79 11.80 -11.33
CA PHE A 299 5.65 12.61 -10.91
C PHE A 299 5.13 12.22 -9.53
N GLY A 300 5.05 10.91 -9.24
CA GLY A 300 4.69 10.44 -7.91
C GLY A 300 5.66 10.92 -6.82
N LYS A 301 6.98 10.78 -7.02
CA LYS A 301 7.98 11.27 -6.06
C LYS A 301 8.00 12.80 -5.96
N LEU A 302 7.84 13.50 -7.07
CA LEU A 302 7.76 14.95 -7.07
C LEU A 302 6.64 15.43 -6.16
N LEU A 303 5.45 14.84 -6.26
CA LEU A 303 4.31 15.16 -5.39
C LEU A 303 4.58 14.79 -3.92
N VAL A 304 5.28 13.67 -3.65
CA VAL A 304 5.71 13.32 -2.30
C VAL A 304 6.66 14.37 -1.73
N PHE A 305 7.63 14.85 -2.50
CA PHE A 305 8.51 15.93 -2.08
C PHE A 305 7.74 17.25 -1.86
N GLN A 306 6.81 17.60 -2.77
CA GLN A 306 5.98 18.79 -2.61
C GLN A 306 5.15 18.74 -1.33
N SER A 307 4.49 17.64 -1.03
CA SER A 307 3.73 17.47 0.20
C SER A 307 4.61 17.51 1.47
N SER A 308 5.91 17.22 1.33
CA SER A 308 6.87 17.24 2.44
C SER A 308 7.51 18.62 2.70
N LEU A 309 7.31 19.61 1.82
CA LEU A 309 7.95 20.93 1.95
C LEU A 309 7.56 21.67 3.24
N SER A 310 6.37 21.43 3.76
CA SER A 310 5.88 22.00 5.02
C SER A 310 6.52 21.40 6.27
N ASN A 311 7.21 20.26 6.14
CA ASN A 311 7.83 19.54 7.24
C ASN A 311 9.27 19.13 6.88
N LEU A 312 10.24 19.86 7.41
CA LEU A 312 11.66 19.63 7.09
C LEU A 312 12.14 18.20 7.40
N VAL A 313 11.63 17.58 8.47
CA VAL A 313 12.00 16.19 8.82
C VAL A 313 11.47 15.23 7.77
N ALA A 314 10.22 15.41 7.35
CA ALA A 314 9.61 14.61 6.27
C ALA A 314 10.39 14.75 4.96
N LEU A 315 10.76 15.98 4.60
CA LEU A 315 11.54 16.24 3.40
C LEU A 315 12.92 15.56 3.46
N MET A 316 13.63 15.70 4.59
CA MET A 316 14.93 15.03 4.76
C MET A 316 14.82 13.51 4.67
N ILE A 317 13.78 12.91 5.26
CA ILE A 317 13.53 11.46 5.18
C ILE A 317 13.20 11.05 3.74
N ALA A 318 12.36 11.82 3.03
CA ALA A 318 12.03 11.54 1.64
C ALA A 318 13.28 11.61 0.74
N VAL A 319 14.14 12.62 0.91
CA VAL A 319 15.41 12.75 0.18
C VAL A 319 16.35 11.59 0.51
N THR A 320 16.55 11.27 1.79
CA THR A 320 17.39 10.14 2.25
C THR A 320 16.90 8.83 1.64
N GLY A 321 15.61 8.55 1.69
CA GLY A 321 15.02 7.37 1.07
C GLY A 321 15.19 7.34 -0.46
N GLY A 322 15.14 8.50 -1.12
CA GLY A 322 15.44 8.66 -2.55
C GLY A 322 16.90 8.26 -2.85
N ILE A 323 17.85 8.74 -2.06
CA ILE A 323 19.27 8.39 -2.18
C ILE A 323 19.49 6.88 -1.97
N LEU A 324 18.92 6.30 -0.91
CA LEU A 324 18.97 4.87 -0.66
C LEU A 324 18.41 4.07 -1.85
N THR A 325 17.32 4.55 -2.47
CA THR A 325 16.72 3.92 -3.66
C THR A 325 17.71 3.89 -4.83
N ILE A 326 18.43 4.97 -5.07
CA ILE A 326 19.45 5.05 -6.11
C ILE A 326 20.58 4.04 -5.81
N ILE A 327 21.08 4.01 -4.56
CA ILE A 327 22.20 3.16 -4.16
C ILE A 327 21.89 1.69 -4.39
N TYR A 328 20.80 1.16 -3.85
CA TYR A 328 20.53 -0.28 -3.97
C TYR A 328 20.14 -0.71 -5.39
N PHE A 329 19.49 0.14 -6.17
CA PHE A 329 19.18 -0.21 -7.56
C PHE A 329 20.38 -0.05 -8.50
N SER A 330 21.24 0.94 -8.30
CA SER A 330 22.49 1.05 -9.04
C SER A 330 23.41 -0.15 -8.77
N ARG A 331 23.47 -0.59 -7.50
CA ARG A 331 24.19 -1.82 -7.16
C ARG A 331 23.57 -3.04 -7.84
N ALA A 332 22.25 -3.25 -7.75
CA ALA A 332 21.59 -4.37 -8.41
C ALA A 332 21.81 -4.36 -9.93
N TRP A 333 21.78 -3.18 -10.54
CA TRP A 333 22.10 -3.04 -11.96
C TRP A 333 23.51 -3.48 -12.28
N ASN A 334 24.50 -3.00 -11.54
CA ASN A 334 25.92 -3.33 -11.76
C ASN A 334 26.18 -4.83 -11.64
N GLU A 335 25.63 -5.46 -10.59
CA GLU A 335 25.82 -6.89 -10.32
C GLU A 335 25.13 -7.79 -11.37
N LEU A 336 24.00 -7.38 -11.91
CA LEU A 336 23.23 -8.20 -12.84
C LEU A 336 23.68 -8.03 -14.30
N PHE A 337 23.82 -6.78 -14.75
CA PHE A 337 23.90 -6.46 -16.18
C PHE A 337 25.30 -6.15 -16.66
N TRP A 338 26.23 -5.83 -15.75
CA TRP A 338 27.63 -5.62 -16.04
C TRP A 338 28.47 -6.79 -15.49
N GLY A 339 29.75 -6.87 -15.88
CA GLY A 339 30.65 -7.95 -15.51
C GLY A 339 30.78 -9.02 -16.59
N GLU A 340 31.36 -10.18 -16.21
CA GLU A 340 31.54 -11.28 -17.13
C GLU A 340 30.21 -11.96 -17.49
N PRO A 341 29.97 -12.28 -18.79
CA PRO A 341 28.71 -12.89 -19.23
C PRO A 341 28.52 -14.27 -18.63
N VAL A 342 27.32 -14.48 -18.06
CA VAL A 342 26.82 -15.81 -17.64
C VAL A 342 26.09 -16.45 -18.80
N GLU A 343 26.17 -17.78 -18.93
CA GLU A 343 25.41 -18.52 -19.92
C GLU A 343 23.90 -18.39 -19.68
N VAL A 344 23.21 -17.81 -20.65
CA VAL A 344 21.77 -17.52 -20.57
C VAL A 344 21.03 -18.37 -21.59
N VAL A 345 19.92 -19.00 -21.15
CA VAL A 345 19.00 -19.69 -22.05
C VAL A 345 18.46 -18.74 -23.13
N LYS A 346 18.34 -19.22 -24.36
CA LYS A 346 17.90 -18.38 -25.50
C LYS A 346 16.57 -17.67 -25.21
N THR A 347 16.52 -16.38 -25.51
CA THR A 347 15.33 -15.51 -25.31
C THR A 347 14.05 -16.04 -25.97
N SER A 348 14.16 -16.93 -26.97
CA SER A 348 13.01 -17.58 -27.60
C SER A 348 12.17 -18.42 -26.63
N GLU A 349 12.73 -18.90 -25.53
CA GLU A 349 12.07 -19.80 -24.58
C GLU A 349 11.23 -19.05 -23.55
N PHE A 350 11.44 -17.73 -23.36
CA PHE A 350 10.67 -16.90 -22.41
C PHE A 350 10.02 -15.65 -23.03
N ARG A 351 9.60 -15.78 -24.31
CA ARG A 351 8.97 -14.67 -25.07
C ARG A 351 7.71 -14.12 -24.40
N VAL A 352 6.89 -14.99 -23.79
CA VAL A 352 5.65 -14.58 -23.13
C VAL A 352 5.95 -13.72 -21.88
N GLN A 353 6.95 -14.10 -21.10
CA GLN A 353 7.39 -13.34 -19.95
C GLN A 353 7.90 -11.95 -20.39
N LEU A 354 8.74 -11.91 -21.43
CA LEU A 354 9.25 -10.65 -21.99
C LEU A 354 8.13 -9.75 -22.55
N ALA A 355 7.13 -10.33 -23.21
CA ALA A 355 6.00 -9.57 -23.72
C ALA A 355 5.21 -8.90 -22.59
N THR A 356 4.94 -9.63 -21.50
CA THR A 356 4.25 -9.10 -20.32
C THR A 356 5.06 -7.98 -19.65
N ILE A 357 6.36 -8.19 -19.43
CA ILE A 357 7.27 -7.21 -18.85
C ILE A 357 7.31 -5.94 -19.71
N THR A 358 7.43 -6.11 -21.04
CA THR A 358 7.46 -5.01 -22.00
C THR A 358 6.14 -4.22 -22.00
N PHE A 359 5.01 -4.91 -21.94
CA PHE A 359 3.70 -4.27 -21.85
C PHE A 359 3.61 -3.37 -20.61
N ILE A 360 4.06 -3.84 -19.44
CA ILE A 360 4.06 -3.03 -18.22
C ILE A 360 5.03 -1.85 -18.34
N ALA A 361 6.20 -2.04 -18.97
CA ALA A 361 7.14 -0.96 -19.25
C ALA A 361 6.52 0.16 -20.10
N VAL A 362 5.77 -0.22 -21.14
CA VAL A 362 5.00 0.73 -21.97
C VAL A 362 3.97 1.49 -21.13
N LEU A 363 3.26 0.81 -20.23
CA LEU A 363 2.31 1.49 -19.32
C LEU A 363 3.00 2.49 -18.40
N ILE A 364 4.20 2.20 -17.90
CA ILE A 364 4.97 3.12 -17.05
C ILE A 364 5.38 4.37 -17.84
N ILE A 365 5.84 4.21 -19.08
CA ILE A 365 6.22 5.33 -19.96
C ILE A 365 4.98 6.15 -20.33
N ALA A 366 3.91 5.48 -20.79
CA ALA A 366 2.66 6.12 -21.17
C ALA A 366 2.03 6.89 -19.99
N GLY A 367 2.07 6.29 -18.78
CA GLY A 367 1.60 6.94 -17.56
C GLY A 367 2.45 8.16 -17.17
N GLY A 368 3.74 8.14 -17.48
CA GLY A 368 4.60 9.32 -17.29
C GLY A 368 4.27 10.44 -18.28
N ILE A 369 4.12 10.11 -19.56
CA ILE A 369 3.73 11.09 -20.61
C ILE A 369 2.32 11.65 -20.33
N GLY A 370 1.38 10.78 -19.95
CA GLY A 370 0.00 11.15 -19.59
C GLY A 370 -0.20 11.50 -18.09
N SER A 371 0.84 11.91 -17.39
CA SER A 371 0.82 12.13 -15.93
C SER A 371 -0.26 13.11 -15.47
N ASN A 372 -0.62 14.11 -16.27
CA ASN A 372 -1.68 15.07 -15.92
C ASN A 372 -3.02 14.36 -15.67
N ILE A 373 -3.40 13.40 -16.50
CA ILE A 373 -4.66 12.63 -16.36
C ILE A 373 -4.63 11.83 -15.05
N ILE A 374 -3.49 11.21 -14.74
CA ILE A 374 -3.32 10.40 -13.54
C ILE A 374 -3.34 11.28 -12.28
N ILE A 375 -2.68 12.44 -12.34
CA ILE A 375 -2.64 13.39 -11.23
C ILE A 375 -4.04 13.96 -10.96
N GLU A 376 -4.77 14.36 -11.99
CA GLU A 376 -6.15 14.85 -11.87
C GLU A 376 -7.07 13.78 -11.27
N ALA A 377 -7.00 12.54 -11.78
CA ALA A 377 -7.77 11.43 -11.21
C ALA A 377 -7.40 11.16 -9.73
N ALA A 378 -6.12 11.26 -9.37
CA ALA A 378 -5.67 11.10 -8.00
C ALA A 378 -6.13 12.25 -7.09
N GLN A 379 -6.15 13.49 -7.59
CA GLN A 379 -6.69 14.64 -6.86
C GLN A 379 -8.19 14.51 -6.62
N ASN A 380 -8.95 14.08 -7.63
CA ASN A 380 -10.39 13.84 -7.50
C ASN A 380 -10.67 12.71 -6.49
N ALA A 381 -9.90 11.63 -6.53
CA ALA A 381 -10.02 10.53 -5.57
C ALA A 381 -9.62 10.96 -4.14
N ALA A 382 -8.58 11.77 -4.00
CA ALA A 382 -8.17 12.35 -2.73
C ALA A 382 -9.26 13.28 -2.16
N GLN A 383 -9.86 14.13 -3.01
CA GLN A 383 -10.98 14.98 -2.62
C GLN A 383 -12.19 14.17 -2.16
N ALA A 384 -12.54 13.11 -2.89
CA ALA A 384 -13.62 12.21 -2.50
C ALA A 384 -13.34 11.49 -1.16
N ALA A 385 -12.09 11.15 -0.87
CA ALA A 385 -11.71 10.51 0.38
C ALA A 385 -11.87 11.41 1.61
N VAL A 386 -11.72 12.74 1.45
CA VAL A 386 -11.86 13.71 2.53
C VAL A 386 -13.26 14.31 2.66
N SER A 387 -14.14 14.10 1.66
CA SER A 387 -15.51 14.63 1.64
C SER A 387 -16.47 13.65 2.32
N GLN A 388 -16.34 13.50 3.66
CA GLN A 388 -17.11 12.52 4.43
C GLN A 388 -18.62 12.76 4.34
N GLU A 389 -19.08 14.01 4.47
CA GLU A 389 -20.50 14.36 4.37
C GLU A 389 -21.09 13.97 3.01
N GLN A 390 -20.36 14.24 1.92
CA GLN A 390 -20.77 13.83 0.58
C GLN A 390 -20.87 12.30 0.46
N TYR A 391 -19.93 11.57 1.08
CA TYR A 391 -19.96 10.10 1.10
C TYR A 391 -21.16 9.58 1.92
N ILE A 392 -21.41 10.14 3.10
CA ILE A 392 -22.54 9.78 3.96
C ILE A 392 -23.85 9.99 3.19
N ASN A 393 -24.05 11.17 2.61
CA ASN A 393 -25.25 11.52 1.86
C ASN A 393 -25.44 10.66 0.61
N ALA A 394 -24.39 10.32 -0.10
CA ALA A 394 -24.45 9.46 -1.28
C ALA A 394 -24.86 8.02 -0.96
N VAL A 395 -24.50 7.51 0.22
CA VAL A 395 -24.80 6.11 0.63
C VAL A 395 -26.11 5.99 1.41
N LEU A 396 -26.39 6.93 2.33
CA LEU A 396 -27.54 6.87 3.23
C LEU A 396 -28.75 7.67 2.72
N GLY A 397 -28.61 8.41 1.64
CA GLY A 397 -29.54 9.44 1.20
C GLY A 397 -29.31 10.76 1.94
N GLU A 398 -29.80 11.86 1.37
CA GLU A 398 -29.82 13.11 2.12
C GLU A 398 -30.61 12.87 3.40
N ILE A 399 -29.97 13.06 4.55
CA ILE A 399 -30.68 13.20 5.82
C ILE A 399 -31.43 14.53 5.69
N THR A 400 -32.53 14.50 4.96
CA THR A 400 -33.46 15.60 5.02
C THR A 400 -33.81 15.76 6.49
N ASN A 401 -33.51 16.95 7.04
CA ASN A 401 -34.03 17.43 8.31
C ASN A 401 -35.56 17.52 8.23
N ASN A 402 -36.21 16.41 7.95
CA ASN A 402 -37.63 16.21 8.07
C ASN A 402 -37.99 15.96 9.55
N THR A 403 -37.64 16.94 10.39
CA THR A 403 -38.31 17.17 11.68
C THR A 403 -39.83 17.42 11.48
N GLU A 404 -40.31 17.60 10.27
CA GLU A 404 -41.71 17.72 9.95
C GLU A 404 -42.45 16.38 9.85
N THR A 405 -41.81 15.31 9.35
CA THR A 405 -42.49 14.00 9.18
C THR A 405 -42.68 13.24 10.50
N VAL A 406 -41.86 13.49 11.52
CA VAL A 406 -42.04 12.85 12.84
C VAL A 406 -43.20 13.51 13.61
N LYS A 407 -43.52 14.76 13.37
CA LYS A 407 -44.70 15.44 13.96
C LYS A 407 -46.03 15.00 13.34
N GLU A 408 -46.04 14.58 12.08
CA GLU A 408 -47.27 14.07 11.46
C GLU A 408 -47.65 12.63 11.90
N ILE A 409 -46.67 11.81 12.31
CA ILE A 409 -46.92 10.43 12.77
C ILE A 409 -47.29 10.38 14.26
N THR A 410 -46.88 11.37 15.06
CA THR A 410 -47.24 11.46 16.50
C THR A 410 -48.34 12.44 16.80
N GLY A 411 -48.92 13.08 15.80
CA GLY A 411 -49.97 14.09 15.92
C GLY A 411 -51.41 13.61 15.72
N GLY A 412 -51.68 12.36 15.94
CA GLY A 412 -53.04 11.84 15.88
C GLY A 412 -53.29 10.81 16.95
N GLU A 413 -53.66 11.27 18.20
CA GLU A 413 -54.76 10.75 18.98
C GLU A 413 -54.84 11.49 20.32
N HIS A 414 -56.08 11.83 20.64
CA HIS A 414 -56.58 12.52 21.85
C HIS A 414 -56.25 11.82 23.16
#